data_ba370c9913078dcb54ca6e0ef665a9f5
#
_entry.id   ba370c9913078dcb54ca6e0ef665a9f5
#
_cell.length_a   1.000
_cell.length_b   1.000
_cell.length_c   1.000
_cell.angle_alpha   90.00
_cell.angle_beta   90.00
_cell.angle_gamma   90.00
#
_symmetry.space_group_name_H-M   'P 1'
#
loop_
_entity.id
_entity.type
_entity.pdbx_description
1 polymer ?
#
loop_
_entity_poly.entity_id
_entity_poly.type
_entity_poly.pdbx_seq_one_letter_code
_entity_poly.pdbx_strand_id
1 'polypeptide(L)'
;QVQTQTNGVFSGVAGLLSELNGKRYAGYEIHMGRSEEARGALFSMGNVYGSYVHGIFDEQEVADTILKALCTKKGVSFESLGTFDARAYKERQYDLLADAVRAGLDMPLIYRILNREV
;
A
#
# COMPACT_ATOMS: atom_id res chain seq x y z
N GLN A 1 0.51 0.51 -21.62
CA GLN A 1 0.68 0.52 -20.16
C GLN A 1 0.39 -0.88 -19.64
N VAL A 2 1.38 -1.53 -19.05
CA VAL A 2 1.25 -2.89 -18.50
C VAL A 2 1.33 -2.78 -16.99
N GLN A 3 0.31 -3.27 -16.30
CA GLN A 3 0.34 -3.43 -14.85
C GLN A 3 0.84 -4.83 -14.54
N THR A 4 1.92 -4.93 -13.77
CA THR A 4 2.53 -6.21 -13.37
C THR A 4 2.38 -6.37 -11.87
N GLN A 5 1.80 -7.49 -11.42
CA GLN A 5 1.80 -7.88 -10.01
C GLN A 5 3.23 -8.17 -9.59
N THR A 6 3.67 -7.55 -8.52
CA THR A 6 5.04 -7.65 -8.02
C THR A 6 5.02 -8.03 -6.55
N ASN A 7 5.70 -9.12 -6.22
CA ASN A 7 5.90 -9.53 -4.84
C ASN A 7 7.31 -10.09 -4.65
N GLY A 8 7.80 -10.05 -3.43
CA GLY A 8 9.14 -10.54 -3.15
C GLY A 8 9.56 -10.34 -1.70
N VAL A 9 10.85 -10.35 -1.50
CA VAL A 9 11.50 -10.11 -0.20
C VAL A 9 12.48 -8.96 -0.37
N PHE A 10 12.44 -7.99 0.55
CA PHE A 10 13.38 -6.88 0.53
C PHE A 10 14.81 -7.37 0.71
N SER A 11 15.72 -6.83 -0.08
CA SER A 11 17.15 -7.07 0.00
C SER A 11 17.92 -5.82 -0.41
N GLY A 12 19.10 -5.61 0.19
CA GLY A 12 19.97 -4.49 -0.14
C GLY A 12 19.46 -3.12 0.32
N VAL A 13 18.44 -3.07 1.17
CA VAL A 13 17.96 -1.82 1.77
C VAL A 13 19.00 -1.34 2.80
N ALA A 14 19.47 -0.12 2.64
CA ALA A 14 20.48 0.48 3.51
C ALA A 14 19.90 1.55 4.43
N GLY A 15 20.70 1.98 5.42
CA GLY A 15 20.39 3.10 6.29
C GLY A 15 19.21 2.85 7.23
N LEU A 16 18.37 3.87 7.43
CA LEU A 16 17.28 3.86 8.41
C LEU A 16 16.29 2.69 8.23
N LEU A 17 16.05 2.27 7.00
CA LEU A 17 15.07 1.24 6.69
C LEU A 17 15.68 -0.15 6.47
N SER A 18 16.92 -0.38 6.92
CA SER A 18 17.62 -1.67 6.77
C SER A 18 16.88 -2.86 7.42
N GLU A 19 16.05 -2.61 8.43
CA GLU A 19 15.19 -3.61 9.09
C GLU A 19 14.11 -4.20 8.14
N LEU A 20 13.89 -3.60 6.97
CA LEU A 20 13.03 -4.18 5.94
C LEU A 20 13.65 -5.41 5.28
N ASN A 21 14.98 -5.55 5.28
CA ASN A 21 15.63 -6.70 4.66
C ASN A 21 15.12 -8.02 5.26
N GLY A 22 14.76 -8.96 4.38
CA GLY A 22 14.16 -10.23 4.77
C GLY A 22 12.64 -10.20 4.93
N LYS A 23 11.99 -9.03 4.96
CA LYS A 23 10.54 -8.91 5.02
C LYS A 23 9.91 -9.02 3.63
N ARG A 24 8.66 -9.50 3.59
CA ARG A 24 7.90 -9.63 2.36
C ARG A 24 7.28 -8.30 1.96
N TYR A 25 7.17 -8.07 0.67
CA TYR A 25 6.36 -7.01 0.08
C TYR A 25 5.48 -7.57 -1.03
N ALA A 26 4.34 -6.92 -1.24
CA ALA A 26 3.45 -7.16 -2.35
C ALA A 26 2.93 -5.84 -2.90
N GLY A 27 2.61 -5.81 -4.17
CA GLY A 27 2.07 -4.64 -4.83
C GLY A 27 2.00 -4.81 -6.33
N TYR A 28 2.03 -3.72 -7.07
CA TYR A 28 2.05 -3.75 -8.52
C TYR A 28 2.92 -2.62 -9.08
N GLU A 29 3.43 -2.82 -10.26
CA GLU A 29 4.22 -1.83 -10.99
C GLU A 29 3.51 -1.42 -12.27
N ILE A 30 3.58 -0.12 -12.58
CA ILE A 30 3.12 0.45 -13.83
C ILE A 30 4.31 1.17 -14.45
N HIS A 31 4.94 0.54 -15.44
CA HIS A 31 6.12 1.11 -16.07
C HIS A 31 5.84 1.72 -17.43
N MET A 32 6.42 2.91 -17.64
CA MET A 32 6.59 3.55 -18.96
C MET A 32 8.06 4.00 -19.09
N GLY A 33 8.99 3.06 -19.10
CA GLY A 33 10.41 3.35 -19.20
C GLY A 33 11.28 2.31 -18.51
N ARG A 34 12.60 2.49 -18.62
CA ARG A 34 13.61 1.69 -17.92
C ARG A 34 14.44 2.64 -17.07
N SER A 35 14.53 2.33 -15.77
CA SER A 35 15.51 2.98 -14.88
C SER A 35 16.64 2.00 -14.61
N GLU A 36 17.82 2.27 -15.10
CA GLU A 36 18.98 1.39 -14.94
C GLU A 36 19.43 1.25 -13.48
N GLU A 37 19.06 2.20 -12.62
CA GLU A 37 19.46 2.26 -11.22
C GLU A 37 18.47 1.62 -10.25
N ALA A 38 17.24 1.32 -10.67
CA ALA A 38 16.23 0.71 -9.83
C ALA A 38 16.41 -0.80 -9.73
N ARG A 39 17.39 -1.24 -8.95
CA ARG A 39 17.56 -2.66 -8.60
C ARG A 39 16.87 -2.95 -7.27
N GLY A 40 15.79 -3.73 -7.32
CA GLY A 40 15.02 -4.14 -6.15
C GLY A 40 13.75 -3.33 -5.91
N ALA A 41 12.98 -3.73 -4.89
CA ALA A 41 11.70 -3.11 -4.55
C ALA A 41 11.85 -1.72 -3.93
N LEU A 42 12.96 -1.46 -3.29
CA LEU A 42 13.27 -0.19 -2.62
C LEU A 42 14.73 0.18 -2.92
N PHE A 43 14.95 1.37 -3.41
CA PHE A 43 16.29 1.95 -3.59
C PHE A 43 16.45 3.14 -2.65
N SER A 44 17.68 3.42 -2.25
CA SER A 44 18.00 4.50 -1.31
C SER A 44 19.22 5.29 -1.71
N MET A 45 19.17 6.58 -1.43
CA MET A 45 20.30 7.48 -1.51
C MET A 45 20.30 8.37 -0.25
N GLY A 46 21.19 8.05 0.70
CA GLY A 46 21.18 8.69 2.02
C GLY A 46 19.88 8.40 2.77
N ASN A 47 19.13 9.46 3.08
CA ASN A 47 17.85 9.37 3.78
C ASN A 47 16.63 9.42 2.83
N VAL A 48 16.87 9.37 1.53
CA VAL A 48 15.80 9.34 0.51
C VAL A 48 15.60 7.91 0.06
N TYR A 49 14.35 7.48 0.06
CA TYR A 49 13.94 6.13 -0.37
C TYR A 49 12.93 6.24 -1.48
N GLY A 50 13.02 5.37 -2.47
CA GLY A 50 12.11 5.33 -3.59
C GLY A 50 11.74 3.90 -3.98
N SER A 51 10.54 3.74 -4.51
CA SER A 51 10.02 2.47 -5.00
C SER A 51 9.12 2.69 -6.21
N TYR A 52 9.14 1.74 -7.14
CA TYR A 52 8.14 1.65 -8.21
C TYR A 52 6.98 0.72 -7.86
N VAL A 53 7.06 0.04 -6.71
CA VAL A 53 6.00 -0.88 -6.26
C VAL A 53 4.88 -0.07 -5.61
N HIS A 54 3.76 0.05 -6.30
CA HIS A 54 2.54 0.65 -5.76
C HIS A 54 1.91 -0.30 -4.74
N GLY A 55 1.39 0.24 -3.64
CA GLY A 55 0.78 -0.55 -2.57
C GLY A 55 1.78 -1.18 -1.60
N ILE A 56 3.07 -0.86 -1.71
CA ILE A 56 4.12 -1.43 -0.85
C ILE A 56 3.88 -1.19 0.65
N PHE A 57 3.16 -0.12 1.01
CA PHE A 57 2.80 0.21 2.40
C PHE A 57 1.47 -0.41 2.85
N ASP A 58 0.76 -1.13 1.98
CA ASP A 58 -0.48 -1.83 2.35
C ASP A 58 -0.18 -3.10 3.17
N GLU A 59 1.07 -3.59 3.12
CA GLU A 59 1.53 -4.67 3.98
C GLU A 59 1.86 -4.14 5.38
N GLN A 60 1.10 -4.61 6.38
CA GLN A 60 1.21 -4.13 7.78
C GLN A 60 2.64 -4.24 8.32
N GLU A 61 3.32 -5.34 8.05
CA GLU A 61 4.69 -5.56 8.52
C GLU A 61 5.67 -4.53 7.95
N VAL A 62 5.48 -4.09 6.70
CA VAL A 62 6.29 -3.06 6.06
C VAL A 62 6.05 -1.71 6.73
N ALA A 63 4.78 -1.33 6.87
CA ALA A 63 4.40 -0.08 7.51
C ALA A 63 4.91 0.01 8.96
N ASP A 64 4.70 -1.04 9.74
CA ASP A 64 5.14 -1.10 11.14
C ASP A 64 6.66 -1.01 11.27
N THR A 65 7.40 -1.67 10.37
CA THR A 65 8.88 -1.61 10.38
C THR A 65 9.37 -0.20 10.12
N ILE A 66 8.80 0.48 9.14
CA ILE A 66 9.15 1.87 8.82
C ILE A 66 8.81 2.79 10.00
N LEU A 67 7.61 2.65 10.56
CA LEU A 67 7.18 3.46 11.71
C LEU A 67 8.07 3.22 12.93
N LYS A 68 8.44 1.97 13.23
CA LYS A 68 9.38 1.65 14.32
C LYS A 68 10.74 2.32 14.11
N ALA A 69 11.30 2.25 12.91
CA ALA A 69 12.56 2.91 12.59
C ALA A 69 12.50 4.43 12.78
N LEU A 70 11.39 5.05 12.34
CA LEU A 70 11.16 6.49 12.52
C LEU A 70 10.97 6.87 14.00
N CYS A 71 10.21 6.08 14.76
CA CYS A 71 10.01 6.28 16.19
C CYS A 71 11.32 6.20 16.95
N THR A 72 12.13 5.18 16.69
CA THR A 72 13.47 5.03 17.28
C THR A 72 14.34 6.25 16.98
N LYS A 73 14.38 6.70 15.74
CA LYS A 73 15.14 7.89 15.34
C LYS A 73 14.66 9.17 16.04
N LYS A 74 13.36 9.27 16.31
CA LYS A 74 12.74 10.43 16.96
C LYS A 74 12.73 10.35 18.49
N GLY A 75 13.07 9.19 19.08
CA GLY A 75 12.98 8.97 20.52
C GLY A 75 11.54 8.86 21.02
N VAL A 76 10.60 8.40 20.17
CA VAL A 76 9.17 8.21 20.48
C VAL A 76 8.88 6.71 20.58
N SER A 77 8.03 6.30 21.55
CA SER A 77 7.59 4.90 21.63
C SER A 77 6.65 4.58 20.47
N PHE A 78 6.91 3.46 19.76
CA PHE A 78 6.04 2.96 18.71
C PHE A 78 4.66 2.56 19.24
N GLU A 79 4.62 1.96 20.44
CA GLU A 79 3.40 1.53 21.11
C GLU A 79 2.43 2.69 21.37
N SER A 80 2.96 3.91 21.51
CA SER A 80 2.15 5.12 21.73
C SER A 80 1.36 5.56 20.50
N LEU A 81 1.70 5.07 19.29
CA LEU A 81 1.01 5.41 18.05
C LEU A 81 -0.32 4.64 17.87
N GLY A 82 -0.55 3.59 18.68
CA GLY A 82 -1.67 2.68 18.50
C GLY A 82 -1.47 1.77 17.28
N THR A 83 -2.44 0.91 17.05
CA THR A 83 -2.46 0.01 15.89
C THR A 83 -3.32 0.59 14.78
N PHE A 84 -2.79 0.67 13.57
CA PHE A 84 -3.54 1.06 12.38
C PHE A 84 -3.49 -0.08 11.36
N ASP A 85 -4.63 -0.70 11.11
CA ASP A 85 -4.79 -1.71 10.07
C ASP A 85 -5.29 -1.03 8.80
N ALA A 86 -4.37 -0.81 7.85
CA ALA A 86 -4.64 -0.14 6.58
C ALA A 86 -5.66 -0.91 5.73
N ARG A 87 -5.61 -2.25 5.74
CA ARG A 87 -6.56 -3.09 5.00
C ARG A 87 -7.97 -2.98 5.58
N ALA A 88 -8.12 -3.16 6.89
CA ALA A 88 -9.41 -3.02 7.55
C ALA A 88 -9.98 -1.60 7.43
N TYR A 89 -9.13 -0.58 7.45
CA TYR A 89 -9.55 0.79 7.18
C TYR A 89 -10.09 0.95 5.76
N LYS A 90 -9.39 0.45 4.75
CA LYS A 90 -9.78 0.51 3.34
C LYS A 90 -11.11 -0.21 3.09
N GLU A 91 -11.29 -1.40 3.64
CA GLU A 91 -12.56 -2.14 3.54
C GLU A 91 -13.74 -1.34 4.14
N ARG A 92 -13.57 -0.77 5.33
CA ARG A 92 -14.60 0.11 5.90
C ARG A 92 -14.93 1.32 5.02
N GLN A 93 -13.94 1.92 4.34
CA GLN A 93 -14.20 3.03 3.42
C GLN A 93 -15.00 2.57 2.19
N TYR A 94 -14.74 1.37 1.68
CA TYR A 94 -15.54 0.79 0.59
C TYR A 94 -16.98 0.51 1.02
N ASP A 95 -17.19 -0.01 2.23
CA ASP A 95 -18.53 -0.24 2.77
C ASP A 95 -19.31 1.09 2.90
N LEU A 96 -18.68 2.13 3.45
CA LEU A 96 -19.27 3.45 3.56
C LEU A 96 -19.62 4.05 2.18
N LEU A 97 -18.74 3.88 1.21
CA LEU A 97 -19.01 4.33 -0.16
C LEU A 97 -20.19 3.56 -0.78
N ALA A 98 -20.21 2.24 -0.61
CA ALA A 98 -21.28 1.39 -1.11
C ALA A 98 -22.65 1.78 -0.49
N ASP A 99 -22.68 2.07 0.80
CA ASP A 99 -23.89 2.50 1.50
C ASP A 99 -24.35 3.87 1.02
N ALA A 100 -23.43 4.82 0.83
CA ALA A 100 -23.75 6.15 0.29
C ALA A 100 -24.31 6.05 -1.15
N VAL A 101 -23.73 5.20 -2.00
CA VAL A 101 -24.22 4.95 -3.35
C VAL A 101 -25.62 4.34 -3.32
N ARG A 102 -25.85 3.32 -2.48
CA ARG A 102 -27.18 2.69 -2.33
C ARG A 102 -28.25 3.67 -1.84
N ALA A 103 -27.87 4.55 -0.91
CA ALA A 103 -28.79 5.56 -0.37
C ALA A 103 -29.12 6.68 -1.38
N GLY A 104 -28.16 7.00 -2.26
CA GLY A 104 -28.30 8.10 -3.23
C GLY A 104 -28.90 7.71 -4.58
N LEU A 105 -29.07 6.42 -4.87
CA LEU A 105 -29.53 5.91 -6.15
C LEU A 105 -30.80 5.05 -6.02
N ASP A 106 -31.66 5.09 -7.05
CA ASP A 106 -32.76 4.13 -7.17
C ASP A 106 -32.22 2.75 -7.60
N MET A 107 -31.72 2.01 -6.62
CA MET A 107 -31.11 0.69 -6.86
C MET A 107 -32.11 -0.31 -7.51
N PRO A 108 -33.41 -0.35 -7.12
CA PRO A 108 -34.41 -1.17 -7.84
C PRO A 108 -34.50 -0.83 -9.32
N LEU A 109 -34.52 0.44 -9.70
CA LEU A 109 -34.54 0.85 -11.11
C LEU A 109 -33.27 0.41 -11.83
N ILE A 110 -32.11 0.57 -11.21
CA ILE A 110 -30.83 0.15 -11.79
C ILE A 110 -30.83 -1.35 -12.08
N TYR A 111 -31.25 -2.18 -11.13
CA TYR A 111 -31.34 -3.63 -11.36
C TYR A 111 -32.33 -4.01 -12.45
N ARG A 112 -33.48 -3.32 -12.57
CA ARG A 112 -34.42 -3.54 -13.67
C ARG A 112 -33.79 -3.23 -15.02
N ILE A 113 -33.04 -2.12 -15.12
CA ILE A 113 -32.32 -1.75 -16.34
C ILE A 113 -31.28 -2.81 -16.70
N LEU A 114 -30.49 -3.25 -15.74
CA LEU A 114 -29.46 -4.27 -15.95
C LEU A 114 -30.06 -5.60 -16.42
N ASN A 115 -31.22 -5.98 -15.88
CA ASN A 115 -31.96 -7.21 -16.24
C ASN A 115 -32.78 -7.05 -17.54
N ARG A 116 -32.76 -5.88 -18.18
CA ARG A 116 -33.58 -5.56 -19.37
C ARG A 116 -35.09 -5.71 -19.12
N GLU A 117 -35.54 -5.32 -17.93
CA GLU A 117 -36.95 -5.36 -17.51
C GLU A 117 -37.66 -4.00 -17.69
N VAL A 118 -37.04 -3.07 -18.37
CA VAL A 118 -37.54 -1.72 -18.72
C VAL A 118 -37.37 -1.46 -20.18
#